data_9aa0ed2aacca18e57bce76f77bfd1708
#
_entry.id   9aa0ed2aacca18e57bce76f77bfd1708
#
_cell.length_a   1.000
_cell.length_b   1.000
_cell.length_c   1.000
_cell.angle_alpha   90.00
_cell.angle_beta   90.00
_cell.angle_gamma   90.00
#
_symmetry.space_group_name_H-M   'P 1'
#
loop_
_entity.id
_entity.type
_entity.pdbx_description
1 polymer ?
#
loop_
_entity_poly.entity_id
_entity_poly.type
_entity_poly.pdbx_seq_one_letter_code
_entity_poly.pdbx_strand_id
1 'polypeptide(L)'
;EELDEKARQRVLYGSGTQKIPFTYAGDKARPVVKEHVFEGVVHNFERRYRETDSSHVRDELSKFINSRRCPTCEGTRLRIDARHVRVGLTGEGLGIWEVSKMTLRDSLAWFENLRLDGMKQTVGERIAQEIVARLRFLNNVGLNYLSLDRAAETLSGGESQRIRLASQI
;
A
#
# COMPACT_ATOMS: atom_id res chain seq x y z
N GLU A 1 -8.12 -2.03 29.32
CA GLU A 1 -8.48 -3.48 29.41
C GLU A 1 -9.71 -3.72 30.28
N GLU A 2 -10.15 -2.74 31.08
CA GLU A 2 -11.25 -2.87 32.05
C GLU A 2 -12.61 -2.35 31.52
N LEU A 3 -12.66 -1.78 30.31
CA LEU A 3 -13.91 -1.31 29.73
C LEU A 3 -14.70 -2.49 29.13
N ASP A 4 -16.01 -2.48 29.36
CA ASP A 4 -16.90 -3.41 28.66
C ASP A 4 -16.86 -3.17 27.14
N GLU A 5 -17.24 -4.17 26.35
CA GLU A 5 -17.19 -4.09 24.88
C GLU A 5 -18.02 -2.92 24.33
N LYS A 6 -19.15 -2.62 24.95
CA LYS A 6 -20.05 -1.54 24.54
C LYS A 6 -19.44 -0.16 24.80
N ALA A 7 -18.78 0.03 25.93
CA ALA A 7 -18.06 1.25 26.24
C ALA A 7 -16.84 1.41 25.33
N ARG A 8 -16.10 0.33 25.09
CA ARG A 8 -14.96 0.31 24.16
C ARG A 8 -15.37 0.71 22.74
N GLN A 9 -16.45 0.15 22.22
CA GLN A 9 -16.98 0.50 20.90
C GLN A 9 -17.40 1.97 20.84
N ARG A 10 -18.02 2.50 21.87
CA ARG A 10 -18.39 3.92 21.91
C ARG A 10 -17.17 4.84 21.94
N VAL A 11 -16.14 4.51 22.70
CA VAL A 11 -14.89 5.29 22.75
C VAL A 11 -14.19 5.27 21.39
N LEU A 12 -14.09 4.10 20.77
CA LEU A 12 -13.37 3.98 19.48
C LEU A 12 -14.14 4.58 18.30
N TYR A 13 -15.43 4.26 18.17
CA TYR A 13 -16.21 4.57 16.97
C TYR A 13 -17.30 5.62 17.17
N GLY A 14 -17.44 6.13 18.40
CA GLY A 14 -18.35 7.21 18.72
C GLY A 14 -19.75 6.78 19.15
N SER A 15 -20.61 7.78 19.34
CA SER A 15 -21.98 7.60 19.82
C SER A 15 -23.03 7.48 18.71
N GLY A 16 -22.61 7.45 17.43
CA GLY A 16 -23.51 7.50 16.30
C GLY A 16 -24.33 8.79 16.27
N THR A 17 -25.64 8.70 16.28
CA THR A 17 -26.55 9.86 16.34
C THR A 17 -26.90 10.28 17.77
N GLN A 18 -26.52 9.50 18.79
CA GLN A 18 -26.85 9.75 20.18
C GLN A 18 -25.99 10.89 20.72
N LYS A 19 -26.63 11.94 21.24
CA LYS A 19 -25.95 13.00 21.98
C LYS A 19 -25.59 12.53 23.38
N ILE A 20 -24.39 12.88 23.81
CA ILE A 20 -23.86 12.58 25.13
C ILE A 20 -23.59 13.88 25.86
N PRO A 21 -23.93 14.00 27.17
CA PRO A 21 -23.64 15.19 27.96
C PRO A 21 -22.13 15.28 28.24
N PHE A 22 -21.52 16.38 27.88
CA PHE A 22 -20.13 16.73 28.20
C PHE A 22 -20.13 17.87 29.22
N THR A 23 -19.40 17.70 30.29
CA THR A 23 -19.23 18.72 31.31
C THR A 23 -17.94 19.49 31.07
N TYR A 24 -18.04 20.76 30.81
CA TYR A 24 -16.92 21.68 30.60
C TYR A 24 -16.68 22.52 31.86
N ALA A 25 -15.40 22.73 32.20
CA ALA A 25 -15.05 23.69 33.24
C ALA A 25 -15.36 25.10 32.71
N GLY A 26 -16.31 25.80 33.31
CA GLY A 26 -16.65 27.18 32.96
C GLY A 26 -15.77 28.20 33.65
N ASP A 27 -15.61 29.40 33.08
CA ASP A 27 -14.76 30.50 33.58
C ASP A 27 -15.08 31.02 35.00
N LYS A 28 -16.18 30.63 35.60
CA LYS A 28 -16.64 31.06 36.95
C LYS A 28 -16.97 29.89 37.87
N ALA A 29 -16.19 28.82 37.82
CA ALA A 29 -16.32 27.63 38.68
C ALA A 29 -17.70 26.91 38.60
N ARG A 30 -18.55 27.24 37.64
CA ARG A 30 -19.79 26.50 37.38
C ARG A 30 -19.63 25.62 36.16
N PRO A 31 -19.76 24.28 36.29
CA PRO A 31 -19.69 23.38 35.15
C PRO A 31 -20.84 23.66 34.18
N VAL A 32 -20.50 23.74 32.88
CA VAL A 32 -21.50 23.88 31.81
C VAL A 32 -21.64 22.53 31.13
N VAL A 33 -22.85 21.98 31.13
CA VAL A 33 -23.16 20.74 30.44
C VAL A 33 -23.67 21.05 29.04
N LYS A 34 -23.02 20.50 28.03
CA LYS A 34 -23.47 20.58 26.62
C LYS A 34 -23.60 19.18 26.04
N GLU A 35 -24.67 18.96 25.30
CA GLU A 35 -24.91 17.68 24.62
C GLU A 35 -24.38 17.73 23.20
N HIS A 36 -23.44 16.82 22.91
CA HIS A 36 -22.87 16.65 21.59
C HIS A 36 -22.82 15.16 21.20
N VAL A 37 -22.83 14.93 19.92
CA VAL A 37 -22.46 13.61 19.37
C VAL A 37 -20.96 13.43 19.58
N PHE A 38 -20.56 12.29 20.10
CA PHE A 38 -19.16 11.93 20.25
C PHE A 38 -18.68 11.23 18.98
N GLU A 39 -17.69 11.84 18.33
CA GLU A 39 -17.14 11.37 17.04
C GLU A 39 -16.44 10.02 17.16
N GLY A 40 -15.85 9.71 18.30
CA GLY A 40 -14.98 8.56 18.50
C GLY A 40 -13.52 8.82 18.14
N VAL A 41 -12.63 8.08 18.78
CA VAL A 41 -11.17 8.28 18.63
C VAL A 41 -10.70 7.97 17.22
N VAL A 42 -11.21 6.89 16.62
CA VAL A 42 -10.79 6.44 15.27
C VAL A 42 -11.14 7.49 14.23
N HIS A 43 -12.40 7.93 14.17
CA HIS A 43 -12.85 8.96 13.22
C HIS A 43 -12.14 10.31 13.44
N ASN A 44 -11.93 10.70 14.72
CA ASN A 44 -11.18 11.91 15.04
C ASN A 44 -9.73 11.84 14.52
N PHE A 45 -9.04 10.73 14.72
CA PHE A 45 -7.66 10.53 14.22
C PHE A 45 -7.60 10.54 12.70
N GLU A 46 -8.53 9.86 12.03
CA GLU A 46 -8.62 9.83 10.57
C GLU A 46 -8.84 11.24 10.00
N ARG A 47 -9.79 11.97 10.57
CA ARG A 47 -10.08 13.36 10.15
C ARG A 47 -8.87 14.26 10.36
N ARG A 48 -8.27 14.25 11.57
CA ARG A 48 -7.09 15.07 11.88
C ARG A 48 -5.90 14.72 10.99
N TYR A 49 -5.67 13.44 10.68
CA TYR A 49 -4.61 13.02 9.78
C TYR A 49 -4.77 13.59 8.37
N ARG A 50 -6.01 13.68 7.87
CA ARG A 50 -6.30 14.25 6.55
C ARG A 50 -6.23 15.78 6.52
N GLU A 51 -6.72 16.43 7.57
CA GLU A 51 -6.92 17.88 7.60
C GLU A 51 -5.72 18.67 8.16
N THR A 52 -4.76 18.01 8.82
CA THR A 52 -3.62 18.71 9.42
C THR A 52 -2.61 19.20 8.37
N ASP A 53 -2.22 20.45 8.48
CA ASP A 53 -1.11 21.03 7.72
C ASP A 53 0.26 20.79 8.39
N SER A 54 0.27 20.38 9.65
CA SER A 54 1.47 20.11 10.41
C SER A 54 2.05 18.73 10.10
N SER A 55 3.27 18.67 9.55
CA SER A 55 4.00 17.42 9.33
C SER A 55 4.21 16.64 10.63
N HIS A 56 4.56 17.33 11.71
CA HIS A 56 4.77 16.70 13.01
C HIS A 56 3.49 16.00 13.54
N VAL A 57 2.33 16.66 13.45
CA VAL A 57 1.05 16.06 13.86
C VAL A 57 0.71 14.86 12.98
N ARG A 58 0.98 14.95 11.68
CA ARG A 58 0.76 13.85 10.74
C ARG A 58 1.65 12.65 11.05
N ASP A 59 2.92 12.87 11.38
CA ASP A 59 3.86 11.83 11.75
C ASP A 59 3.44 11.13 13.05
N GLU A 60 2.98 11.89 14.06
CA GLU A 60 2.47 11.30 15.31
C GLU A 60 1.21 10.45 15.07
N LEU A 61 0.27 10.91 14.25
CA LEU A 61 -0.94 10.18 13.95
C LEU A 61 -0.68 8.95 13.07
N SER A 62 0.35 9.00 12.21
CA SER A 62 0.74 7.87 11.34
C SER A 62 1.13 6.61 12.11
N LYS A 63 1.61 6.76 13.37
CA LYS A 63 1.94 5.64 14.25
C LYS A 63 0.74 4.74 14.58
N PHE A 64 -0.46 5.26 14.44
CA PHE A 64 -1.72 4.53 14.68
C PHE A 64 -2.33 3.95 13.40
N ILE A 65 -1.70 4.15 12.24
CA ILE A 65 -2.17 3.67 10.95
C ILE A 65 -1.42 2.39 10.58
N ASN A 66 -2.16 1.32 10.35
CA ASN A 66 -1.60 0.06 9.88
C ASN A 66 -1.99 -0.21 8.42
N SER A 67 -1.02 -0.61 7.61
CA SER A 67 -1.27 -1.09 6.26
C SER A 67 -1.74 -2.55 6.30
N ARG A 68 -2.88 -2.83 5.69
CA ARG A 68 -3.36 -4.20 5.50
C ARG A 68 -3.75 -4.45 4.06
N ARG A 69 -3.74 -5.70 3.66
CA ARG A 69 -4.18 -6.08 2.32
C ARG A 69 -5.64 -5.65 2.10
N CYS A 70 -5.88 -5.01 0.95
CA CYS A 70 -7.24 -4.70 0.53
C CYS A 70 -8.03 -6.00 0.35
N PRO A 71 -9.21 -6.18 0.99
CA PRO A 71 -9.99 -7.41 0.87
C PRO A 71 -10.54 -7.64 -0.55
N THR A 72 -10.75 -6.57 -1.33
CA THR A 72 -11.28 -6.66 -2.69
C THR A 72 -10.22 -7.13 -3.70
N CYS A 73 -9.01 -6.56 -3.65
CA CYS A 73 -7.96 -6.94 -4.60
C CYS A 73 -6.91 -7.90 -4.02
N GLU A 74 -7.02 -8.26 -2.75
CA GLU A 74 -6.09 -9.19 -2.05
C GLU A 74 -4.60 -8.80 -2.22
N GLY A 75 -4.35 -7.50 -2.33
CA GLY A 75 -3.02 -6.95 -2.51
C GLY A 75 -2.48 -6.98 -3.94
N THR A 76 -3.25 -7.44 -4.94
CA THR A 76 -2.81 -7.43 -6.35
C THR A 76 -2.85 -6.04 -6.99
N ARG A 77 -3.60 -5.09 -6.40
CA ARG A 77 -3.87 -3.74 -6.95
C ARG A 77 -4.60 -3.74 -8.30
N LEU A 78 -5.12 -4.88 -8.73
CA LEU A 78 -5.80 -5.09 -10.00
C LEU A 78 -7.28 -5.41 -9.80
N ARG A 79 -8.09 -5.02 -10.77
CA ARG A 79 -9.48 -5.49 -10.88
C ARG A 79 -9.49 -7.00 -11.12
N ILE A 80 -10.59 -7.64 -10.75
CA ILE A 80 -10.71 -9.10 -10.85
C ILE A 80 -10.45 -9.61 -12.27
N ASP A 81 -10.98 -8.93 -13.28
CA ASP A 81 -10.79 -9.30 -14.69
C ASP A 81 -9.32 -9.24 -15.11
N ALA A 82 -8.59 -8.20 -14.67
CA ALA A 82 -7.19 -8.01 -15.00
C ALA A 82 -6.26 -9.05 -14.33
N ARG A 83 -6.71 -9.70 -13.25
CA ARG A 83 -5.94 -10.78 -12.60
C ARG A 83 -5.89 -12.06 -13.44
N HIS A 84 -6.84 -12.23 -14.35
CA HIS A 84 -6.89 -13.40 -15.24
C HIS A 84 -6.06 -13.22 -16.52
N VAL A 85 -5.55 -12.02 -16.77
CA VAL A 85 -4.63 -11.79 -17.90
C VAL A 85 -3.28 -12.42 -17.59
N ARG A 86 -2.87 -13.39 -18.40
CA ARG A 86 -1.60 -14.12 -18.26
C ARG A 86 -0.76 -14.00 -19.51
N VAL A 87 0.55 -13.92 -19.30
CA VAL A 87 1.56 -13.84 -20.37
C VAL A 87 2.43 -15.07 -20.31
N GLY A 88 2.59 -15.77 -21.43
CA GLY A 88 3.27 -17.04 -21.57
C GLY A 88 2.49 -17.99 -22.47
N LEU A 89 2.93 -19.24 -22.56
CA LEU A 89 2.20 -20.29 -23.24
C LEU A 89 0.89 -20.62 -22.54
N THR A 90 -0.07 -21.14 -23.26
CA THR A 90 -1.38 -21.54 -22.71
C THR A 90 -1.20 -22.52 -21.57
N GLY A 91 -1.71 -22.17 -20.38
CA GLY A 91 -1.63 -22.96 -19.15
C GLY A 91 -0.40 -22.69 -18.27
N GLU A 92 0.67 -22.10 -18.78
CA GLU A 92 1.92 -21.83 -18.01
C GLU A 92 2.18 -20.35 -17.79
N GLY A 93 1.34 -19.47 -18.32
CA GLY A 93 1.53 -18.02 -18.23
C GLY A 93 1.37 -17.48 -16.80
N LEU A 94 2.07 -16.38 -16.51
CA LEU A 94 1.95 -15.64 -15.26
C LEU A 94 1.22 -14.31 -15.45
N GLY A 95 0.50 -13.89 -14.42
CA GLY A 95 -0.08 -12.56 -14.34
C GLY A 95 0.97 -11.52 -13.93
N ILE A 96 0.76 -10.27 -14.31
CA ILE A 96 1.67 -9.18 -13.97
C ILE A 96 1.92 -9.05 -12.46
N TRP A 97 0.93 -9.34 -11.64
CA TRP A 97 1.03 -9.28 -10.19
C TRP A 97 1.90 -10.41 -9.60
N GLU A 98 1.92 -11.58 -10.26
CA GLU A 98 2.78 -12.71 -9.89
C GLU A 98 4.23 -12.37 -10.19
N VAL A 99 4.49 -11.88 -11.40
CA VAL A 99 5.84 -11.45 -11.84
C VAL A 99 6.37 -10.31 -10.97
N SER A 100 5.51 -9.34 -10.62
CA SER A 100 5.92 -8.20 -9.78
C SER A 100 6.33 -8.59 -8.37
N LYS A 101 5.85 -9.72 -7.85
CA LYS A 101 6.23 -10.26 -6.53
C LYS A 101 7.51 -11.07 -6.53
N MET A 102 7.96 -11.52 -7.70
CA MET A 102 9.22 -12.24 -7.83
C MET A 102 10.39 -11.32 -7.45
N THR A 103 11.50 -11.94 -7.03
CA THR A 103 12.76 -11.22 -6.95
C THR A 103 13.18 -10.76 -8.34
N LEU A 104 13.96 -9.67 -8.45
CA LEU A 104 14.48 -9.22 -9.74
C LEU A 104 15.30 -10.30 -10.46
N ARG A 105 15.95 -11.18 -9.68
CA ARG A 105 16.65 -12.35 -10.20
C ARG A 105 15.69 -13.32 -10.88
N ASP A 106 14.62 -13.70 -10.20
CA ASP A 106 13.65 -14.67 -10.70
C ASP A 106 12.84 -14.10 -11.85
N SER A 107 12.50 -12.79 -11.78
CA SER A 107 11.87 -12.07 -12.88
C SER A 107 12.75 -12.07 -14.13
N LEU A 108 14.04 -11.81 -13.99
CA LEU A 108 14.99 -11.87 -15.11
C LEU A 108 14.99 -13.26 -15.75
N ALA A 109 15.15 -14.31 -14.94
CA ALA A 109 15.16 -15.68 -15.44
C ALA A 109 13.83 -16.03 -16.13
N TRP A 110 12.71 -15.58 -15.62
CA TRP A 110 11.41 -15.80 -16.25
C TRP A 110 11.29 -15.10 -17.60
N PHE A 111 11.69 -13.82 -17.72
CA PHE A 111 11.65 -13.08 -18.98
C PHE A 111 12.64 -13.63 -20.03
N GLU A 112 13.81 -14.11 -19.62
CA GLU A 112 14.79 -14.74 -20.51
C GLU A 112 14.28 -16.06 -21.11
N ASN A 113 13.42 -16.78 -20.38
CA ASN A 113 12.81 -18.02 -20.82
C ASN A 113 11.38 -17.86 -21.34
N LEU A 114 10.89 -16.62 -21.44
CA LEU A 114 9.52 -16.36 -21.87
C LEU A 114 9.31 -16.82 -23.32
N ARG A 115 8.34 -17.70 -23.50
CA ARG A 115 7.91 -18.17 -24.83
C ARG A 115 6.50 -17.67 -25.10
N LEU A 116 6.29 -17.15 -26.28
CA LEU A 116 5.02 -16.63 -26.76
C LEU A 116 4.72 -17.24 -28.13
N ASP A 117 3.45 -17.39 -28.45
CA ASP A 117 3.01 -17.99 -29.73
C ASP A 117 2.50 -16.94 -30.71
N GLY A 118 2.69 -17.23 -32.00
CA GLY A 118 2.10 -16.49 -33.11
C GLY A 118 2.40 -15.00 -33.12
N MET A 119 1.39 -14.17 -33.34
CA MET A 119 1.54 -12.71 -33.40
C MET A 119 2.04 -12.11 -32.09
N LYS A 120 1.76 -12.74 -30.94
CA LYS A 120 2.26 -12.33 -29.62
C LYS A 120 3.77 -12.45 -29.51
N GLN A 121 4.38 -13.39 -30.19
CA GLN A 121 5.85 -13.57 -30.22
C GLN A 121 6.51 -12.35 -30.87
N THR A 122 6.04 -11.93 -32.05
CA THR A 122 6.65 -10.82 -32.81
C THR A 122 6.62 -9.50 -32.03
N VAL A 123 5.50 -9.18 -31.38
CA VAL A 123 5.34 -7.95 -30.59
C VAL A 123 6.02 -8.07 -29.23
N GLY A 124 5.84 -9.20 -28.56
CA GLY A 124 6.29 -9.45 -27.20
C GLY A 124 7.80 -9.59 -27.08
N GLU A 125 8.48 -10.13 -28.12
CA GLU A 125 9.93 -10.35 -28.11
C GLU A 125 10.71 -9.05 -27.91
N ARG A 126 10.36 -8.01 -28.66
CA ARG A 126 11.02 -6.69 -28.52
C ARG A 126 10.81 -6.09 -27.12
N ILE A 127 9.58 -6.20 -26.61
CA ILE A 127 9.26 -5.71 -25.25
C ILE A 127 10.01 -6.52 -24.19
N ALA A 128 10.06 -7.85 -24.35
CA ALA A 128 10.77 -8.72 -23.42
C ALA A 128 12.29 -8.42 -23.41
N GLN A 129 12.89 -8.16 -24.57
CA GLN A 129 14.31 -7.80 -24.68
C GLN A 129 14.63 -6.51 -23.90
N GLU A 130 13.78 -5.48 -24.01
CA GLU A 130 13.93 -4.24 -23.25
C GLU A 130 13.80 -4.48 -21.72
N ILE A 131 12.82 -5.28 -21.33
CA ILE A 131 12.63 -5.63 -19.92
C ILE A 131 13.85 -6.41 -19.39
N VAL A 132 14.33 -7.40 -20.13
CA VAL A 132 15.51 -8.19 -19.78
C VAL A 132 16.75 -7.31 -19.62
N ALA A 133 16.97 -6.35 -20.53
CA ALA A 133 18.11 -5.43 -20.43
C ALA A 133 18.08 -4.63 -19.13
N ARG A 134 16.93 -4.10 -18.75
CA ARG A 134 16.74 -3.32 -17.51
C ARG A 134 16.83 -4.20 -16.25
N LEU A 135 16.23 -5.39 -16.27
CA LEU A 135 16.33 -6.32 -15.15
C LEU A 135 17.77 -6.82 -14.95
N ARG A 136 18.49 -7.08 -16.04
CA ARG A 136 19.90 -7.47 -15.99
C ARG A 136 20.75 -6.36 -15.37
N PHE A 137 20.51 -5.12 -15.75
CA PHE A 137 21.20 -3.99 -15.13
C PHE A 137 20.92 -3.91 -13.62
N LEU A 138 19.64 -3.98 -13.19
CA LEU A 138 19.27 -3.96 -11.78
C LEU A 138 19.92 -5.10 -10.98
N ASN A 139 20.01 -6.30 -11.58
CA ASN A 139 20.72 -7.43 -10.97
C ASN A 139 22.22 -7.14 -10.84
N ASN A 140 22.86 -6.57 -11.87
CA ASN A 140 24.30 -6.26 -11.89
C ASN A 140 24.70 -5.21 -10.84
N VAL A 141 23.81 -4.25 -10.54
CA VAL A 141 24.06 -3.28 -9.47
C VAL A 141 23.72 -3.82 -8.08
N GLY A 142 23.43 -5.12 -7.97
CA GLY A 142 23.24 -5.81 -6.69
C GLY A 142 21.87 -5.64 -6.07
N LEU A 143 20.81 -5.37 -6.87
CA LEU A 143 19.43 -5.27 -6.41
C LEU A 143 18.61 -6.54 -6.65
N ASN A 144 19.26 -7.65 -6.93
CA ASN A 144 18.67 -8.92 -7.33
C ASN A 144 17.64 -9.52 -6.35
N TYR A 145 17.70 -9.13 -5.09
CA TYR A 145 16.81 -9.59 -4.01
C TYR A 145 15.53 -8.76 -3.87
N LEU A 146 15.45 -7.59 -4.50
CA LEU A 146 14.25 -6.75 -4.48
C LEU A 146 13.14 -7.34 -5.36
N SER A 147 11.91 -6.92 -5.11
CA SER A 147 10.75 -7.18 -5.99
C SER A 147 10.18 -5.87 -6.52
N LEU A 148 9.49 -5.93 -7.68
CA LEU A 148 8.89 -4.75 -8.31
C LEU A 148 7.67 -4.23 -7.54
N ASP A 149 7.03 -5.03 -6.71
CA ASP A 149 5.88 -4.63 -5.90
C ASP A 149 6.27 -3.96 -4.58
N ARG A 150 7.56 -3.89 -4.27
CA ARG A 150 8.06 -3.27 -3.04
C ARG A 150 7.75 -1.78 -3.01
N ALA A 151 7.21 -1.30 -1.90
CA ALA A 151 6.88 0.11 -1.72
C ALA A 151 8.15 0.98 -1.64
N ALA A 152 8.14 2.12 -2.35
CA ALA A 152 9.32 2.98 -2.47
C ALA A 152 9.81 3.52 -1.11
N GLU A 153 8.90 3.80 -0.17
CA GLU A 153 9.24 4.24 1.18
C GLU A 153 10.00 3.21 2.02
N THR A 154 10.01 1.94 1.60
CA THR A 154 10.74 0.87 2.29
C THR A 154 12.17 0.69 1.77
N LEU A 155 12.55 1.43 0.74
CA LEU A 155 13.88 1.36 0.13
C LEU A 155 14.91 2.12 0.97
N SER A 156 16.09 1.54 1.14
CA SER A 156 17.24 2.26 1.69
C SER A 156 17.76 3.33 0.73
N GLY A 157 18.50 4.32 1.24
CA GLY A 157 19.09 5.36 0.41
C GLY A 157 19.99 4.80 -0.70
N GLY A 158 20.78 3.77 -0.40
CA GLY A 158 21.64 3.10 -1.37
C GLY A 158 20.85 2.32 -2.46
N GLU A 159 19.74 1.68 -2.09
CA GLU A 159 18.85 1.03 -3.05
C GLU A 159 18.21 2.06 -4.00
N SER A 160 17.71 3.17 -3.43
CA SER A 160 17.10 4.26 -4.21
C SER A 160 18.08 4.90 -5.20
N GLN A 161 19.33 5.11 -4.81
CA GLN A 161 20.38 5.62 -5.70
C GLN A 161 20.67 4.66 -6.87
N ARG A 162 20.78 3.35 -6.60
CA ARG A 162 21.03 2.35 -7.64
C ARG A 162 19.85 2.21 -8.60
N ILE A 163 18.61 2.28 -8.11
CA ILE A 163 17.42 2.32 -8.97
C ILE A 163 17.42 3.57 -9.86
N ARG A 164 17.81 4.74 -9.32
CA ARG A 164 17.90 5.97 -10.08
C ARG A 164 18.91 5.88 -11.22
N LEU A 165 20.05 5.22 -11.01
CA LEU A 165 21.02 4.94 -12.07
C LEU A 165 20.41 4.08 -13.18
N ALA A 166 19.62 3.08 -12.84
CA ALA A 166 18.94 2.22 -13.80
C ALA A 166 17.93 2.97 -14.69
N SER A 167 17.37 4.09 -14.22
CA SER A 167 16.42 4.89 -14.99
C SER A 167 17.09 5.79 -16.06
N GLN A 168 18.42 5.86 -16.09
CA GLN A 168 19.20 6.68 -17.03
C GLN A 168 19.67 5.88 -18.26
N ILE A 169 19.39 4.59 -18.28
CA ILE A 169 19.67 3.66 -19.39
C ILE A 169 18.40 3.41 -20.17
#